data_f800df357a7f4a30671693fdc7698069
#
_entry.id   f800df357a7f4a30671693fdc7698069
#
_cell.length_a   1.000
_cell.length_b   1.000
_cell.length_c   1.000
_cell.angle_alpha   90.00
_cell.angle_beta   90.00
_cell.angle_gamma   90.00
#
_symmetry.space_group_name_H-M   'P 1'
#
loop_
_entity.id
_entity.type
_entity.pdbx_description
1 polymer ?
#
loop_
_entity_poly.entity_id
_entity_poly.type
_entity_poly.pdbx_seq_one_letter_code
_entity_poly.pdbx_strand_id
1 'polypeptide(L)'
;MTQFSNTTYEDRCLRSTDSLVQDVSFSKCFFDNCTVQQAEHPSERVILRNIELINSRQRACSVADAAIEDAVISGMGKEGRIPLFAWGAVFKHVTLRGKLSAMKLNRWVAPVPPPSKQQRWDNANKAYYQTVDWALDLREAEFQGSIDLHCLPGSLIRRDPETQVLVKRSSLNDVDWRSLSWGKSSFDLAIQWFLEDGLYDDVVLIASKRTAYFKDDLQAIAMLRSEGIAAYD
;
A
#
# COMPACT_ATOMS: atom_id res chain seq x y z
N MET A 1 -3.26 -16.82 19.41
CA MET A 1 -2.80 -16.70 18.01
C MET A 1 -2.35 -18.05 17.51
N THR A 2 -2.97 -18.54 16.44
CA THR A 2 -2.58 -19.79 15.78
C THR A 2 -1.31 -19.56 14.95
N GLN A 3 -0.33 -20.44 15.06
CA GLN A 3 0.98 -20.27 14.43
C GLN A 3 1.23 -21.31 13.34
N PHE A 4 1.69 -20.83 12.19
CA PHE A 4 2.16 -21.65 11.08
C PHE A 4 3.61 -21.27 10.74
N SER A 5 4.45 -22.26 10.51
CA SER A 5 5.84 -21.99 10.15
C SER A 5 6.34 -22.93 9.07
N ASN A 6 7.23 -22.40 8.20
CA ASN A 6 7.88 -23.17 7.13
C ASN A 6 6.89 -23.96 6.25
N THR A 7 5.71 -23.38 6.02
CA THR A 7 4.62 -24.02 5.28
C THR A 7 4.46 -23.36 3.92
N THR A 8 4.19 -24.16 2.91
CA THR A 8 3.80 -23.69 1.57
C THR A 8 2.28 -23.80 1.42
N TYR A 9 1.67 -22.71 0.96
CA TYR A 9 0.26 -22.63 0.59
C TYR A 9 0.19 -22.39 -0.93
N GLU A 10 -0.47 -23.30 -1.64
CA GLU A 10 -0.63 -23.22 -3.09
C GLU A 10 -2.12 -23.14 -3.46
N ASP A 11 -2.43 -22.27 -4.42
CA ASP A 11 -3.76 -22.13 -5.02
C ASP A 11 -4.89 -21.92 -3.98
N ARG A 12 -4.58 -21.20 -2.88
CA ARG A 12 -5.56 -20.93 -1.83
C ARG A 12 -6.35 -19.67 -2.14
N CYS A 13 -7.67 -19.76 -1.98
CA CYS A 13 -8.57 -18.64 -2.18
C CYS A 13 -9.44 -18.45 -0.93
N LEU A 14 -9.30 -17.28 -0.28
CA LEU A 14 -10.24 -16.82 0.73
C LEU A 14 -11.40 -16.08 0.05
N ARG A 15 -12.62 -16.39 0.43
CA ARG A 15 -13.85 -15.80 -0.13
C ARG A 15 -14.60 -15.00 0.92
N SER A 16 -15.58 -14.20 0.48
CA SER A 16 -16.45 -13.44 1.38
C SER A 16 -17.23 -14.32 2.37
N THR A 17 -17.42 -15.61 2.07
CA THR A 17 -17.97 -16.60 3.01
C THR A 17 -17.05 -16.85 4.22
N ASP A 18 -15.76 -16.57 4.08
CA ASP A 18 -14.75 -16.69 5.13
C ASP A 18 -14.56 -15.35 5.86
N SER A 19 -15.61 -14.63 6.13
CA SER A 19 -15.68 -13.19 6.41
C SER A 19 -14.68 -12.63 7.43
N LEU A 20 -14.14 -13.47 8.32
CA LEU A 20 -13.16 -13.07 9.32
C LEU A 20 -12.04 -14.12 9.47
N VAL A 21 -10.81 -13.72 9.17
CA VAL A 21 -9.60 -14.47 9.53
C VAL A 21 -8.84 -13.66 10.56
N GLN A 22 -8.63 -14.23 11.74
CA GLN A 22 -8.00 -13.49 12.83
C GLN A 22 -7.07 -14.36 13.68
N ASP A 23 -6.18 -13.67 14.41
CA ASP A 23 -5.30 -14.26 15.42
C ASP A 23 -4.37 -15.33 14.82
N VAL A 24 -3.74 -15.02 13.67
CA VAL A 24 -2.89 -15.97 12.94
C VAL A 24 -1.50 -15.36 12.69
N SER A 25 -0.47 -16.16 12.95
CA SER A 25 0.92 -15.82 12.65
C SER A 25 1.52 -16.81 11.65
N PHE A 26 2.13 -16.29 10.58
CA PHE A 26 2.84 -17.04 9.56
C PHE A 26 4.32 -16.66 9.57
N SER A 27 5.19 -17.62 9.86
CA SER A 27 6.64 -17.40 9.87
C SER A 27 7.34 -18.25 8.82
N LYS A 28 8.15 -17.62 7.95
CA LYS A 28 8.89 -18.28 6.88
C LYS A 28 7.99 -19.13 5.96
N CYS A 29 6.76 -18.68 5.78
CA CYS A 29 5.81 -19.35 4.88
C CYS A 29 5.97 -18.87 3.44
N PHE A 30 5.55 -19.69 2.52
CA PHE A 30 5.50 -19.37 1.09
C PHE A 30 4.07 -19.45 0.60
N PHE A 31 3.58 -18.36 0.01
CA PHE A 31 2.26 -18.28 -0.58
C PHE A 31 2.41 -18.22 -2.11
N ASP A 32 1.88 -19.20 -2.80
CA ASP A 32 1.94 -19.35 -4.24
C ASP A 32 0.54 -19.31 -4.83
N ASN A 33 0.30 -18.37 -5.72
CA ASN A 33 -1.00 -18.16 -6.37
C ASN A 33 -2.18 -18.11 -5.37
N CYS A 34 -1.93 -17.48 -4.20
CA CYS A 34 -2.96 -17.32 -3.17
C CYS A 34 -3.70 -15.99 -3.35
N THR A 35 -5.01 -16.01 -3.19
CA THR A 35 -5.85 -14.83 -3.38
C THR A 35 -6.82 -14.62 -2.21
N VAL A 36 -7.10 -13.36 -1.91
CA VAL A 36 -8.33 -12.97 -1.22
C VAL A 36 -9.27 -12.45 -2.29
N GLN A 37 -10.39 -13.15 -2.47
CA GLN A 37 -11.34 -12.86 -3.55
C GLN A 37 -12.18 -11.63 -3.22
N GLN A 38 -12.47 -10.84 -4.24
CA GLN A 38 -13.36 -9.71 -4.17
C GLN A 38 -14.75 -10.11 -3.67
N ALA A 39 -15.29 -9.34 -2.74
CA ALA A 39 -16.68 -9.43 -2.33
C ALA A 39 -17.62 -8.72 -3.33
N GLU A 40 -18.90 -9.07 -3.34
CA GLU A 40 -19.89 -8.39 -4.19
C GLU A 40 -20.26 -7.02 -3.62
N HIS A 41 -20.31 -6.90 -2.29
CA HIS A 41 -20.62 -5.67 -1.57
C HIS A 41 -19.53 -5.32 -0.53
N PRO A 42 -19.28 -4.01 -0.27
CA PRO A 42 -18.31 -3.59 0.74
C PRO A 42 -18.57 -4.13 2.15
N SER A 43 -19.82 -4.40 2.51
CA SER A 43 -20.22 -5.00 3.79
C SER A 43 -19.83 -6.47 3.93
N GLU A 44 -19.47 -7.12 2.83
CA GLU A 44 -19.12 -8.55 2.77
C GLU A 44 -17.63 -8.77 2.60
N ARG A 45 -16.82 -7.69 2.71
CA ARG A 45 -15.37 -7.81 2.56
C ARG A 45 -14.75 -8.74 3.60
N VAL A 46 -13.75 -9.48 3.19
CA VAL A 46 -12.95 -10.29 4.10
C VAL A 46 -12.20 -9.37 5.07
N ILE A 47 -12.24 -9.68 6.35
CA ILE A 47 -11.48 -8.98 7.39
C ILE A 47 -10.31 -9.87 7.81
N LEU A 48 -9.09 -9.35 7.64
CA LEU A 48 -7.85 -9.96 8.09
C LEU A 48 -7.37 -9.19 9.32
N ARG A 49 -7.62 -9.73 10.52
CA ARG A 49 -7.35 -9.03 11.78
C ARG A 49 -6.34 -9.74 12.65
N ASN A 50 -5.45 -8.98 13.28
CA ASN A 50 -4.40 -9.51 14.15
C ASN A 50 -3.57 -10.60 13.45
N ILE A 51 -3.04 -10.22 12.26
CA ILE A 51 -2.26 -11.12 11.40
C ILE A 51 -0.80 -10.74 11.50
N GLU A 52 0.06 -11.73 11.66
CA GLU A 52 1.50 -11.56 11.55
C GLU A 52 2.06 -12.34 10.34
N LEU A 53 2.79 -11.65 9.47
CA LEU A 53 3.58 -12.24 8.40
C LEU A 53 5.05 -11.97 8.66
N ILE A 54 5.83 -13.00 9.01
CA ILE A 54 7.23 -12.84 9.41
C ILE A 54 8.13 -13.59 8.43
N ASN A 55 9.06 -12.87 7.77
CA ASN A 55 10.05 -13.43 6.85
C ASN A 55 9.47 -14.40 5.83
N SER A 56 8.27 -14.12 5.35
CA SER A 56 7.53 -14.94 4.41
C SER A 56 7.73 -14.48 2.97
N ARG A 57 7.32 -15.28 2.01
CA ARG A 57 7.46 -14.98 0.58
C ARG A 57 6.14 -15.23 -0.14
N GLN A 58 5.97 -14.56 -1.27
CA GLN A 58 4.81 -14.73 -2.13
C GLN A 58 5.21 -14.85 -3.61
N ARG A 59 4.40 -15.55 -4.40
CA ARG A 59 4.42 -15.60 -5.85
C ARG A 59 3.00 -15.48 -6.39
N ALA A 60 2.78 -14.49 -7.25
CA ALA A 60 1.50 -14.27 -7.93
C ALA A 60 0.27 -14.16 -6.99
N CYS A 61 0.46 -13.61 -5.79
CA CYS A 61 -0.64 -13.43 -4.84
C CYS A 61 -1.34 -12.07 -5.02
N SER A 62 -2.61 -12.04 -4.65
CA SER A 62 -3.40 -10.81 -4.64
C SER A 62 -4.38 -10.77 -3.47
N VAL A 63 -4.69 -9.54 -3.03
CA VAL A 63 -5.70 -9.27 -2.01
C VAL A 63 -6.70 -8.30 -2.61
N ALA A 64 -7.96 -8.73 -2.75
CA ALA A 64 -9.00 -7.88 -3.29
C ALA A 64 -10.00 -7.50 -2.20
N ASP A 65 -10.28 -6.18 -2.09
CA ASP A 65 -11.31 -5.56 -1.26
C ASP A 65 -11.28 -5.89 0.25
N ALA A 66 -10.22 -6.51 0.75
CA ALA A 66 -10.12 -6.87 2.17
C ALA A 66 -9.93 -5.64 3.08
N ALA A 67 -10.39 -5.76 4.31
CA ALA A 67 -9.94 -4.91 5.41
C ALA A 67 -8.81 -5.63 6.16
N ILE A 68 -7.64 -5.01 6.21
CA ILE A 68 -6.48 -5.52 6.94
C ILE A 68 -6.32 -4.66 8.19
N GLU A 69 -6.52 -5.28 9.36
CA GLU A 69 -6.59 -4.59 10.64
C GLU A 69 -5.63 -5.20 11.67
N ASP A 70 -4.97 -4.34 12.44
CA ASP A 70 -4.09 -4.74 13.54
C ASP A 70 -3.04 -5.79 13.10
N ALA A 71 -2.39 -5.55 11.95
CA ALA A 71 -1.49 -6.54 11.35
C ALA A 71 -0.03 -6.07 11.32
N VAL A 72 0.88 -7.04 11.37
CA VAL A 72 2.32 -6.80 11.24
C VAL A 72 2.88 -7.63 10.09
N ILE A 73 3.49 -6.96 9.11
CA ILE A 73 4.19 -7.60 8.01
C ILE A 73 5.68 -7.24 8.14
N SER A 74 6.48 -8.22 8.59
CA SER A 74 7.90 -8.07 8.86
C SER A 74 8.71 -8.94 7.90
N GLY A 75 9.27 -8.34 6.84
CA GLY A 75 10.04 -9.08 5.85
C GLY A 75 9.14 -9.92 4.93
N MET A 76 8.64 -9.30 3.86
CA MET A 76 7.83 -9.98 2.83
C MET A 76 8.56 -9.96 1.50
N GLY A 77 9.10 -11.12 1.11
CA GLY A 77 9.77 -11.32 -0.16
C GLY A 77 8.80 -11.66 -1.29
N LYS A 78 9.28 -11.60 -2.53
CA LYS A 78 8.56 -12.16 -3.68
C LYS A 78 9.43 -13.14 -4.46
N GLU A 79 8.81 -14.14 -5.04
CA GLU A 79 9.39 -14.96 -6.08
C GLU A 79 8.82 -14.56 -7.45
N GLY A 80 9.67 -14.56 -8.47
CA GLY A 80 9.27 -14.12 -9.80
C GLY A 80 9.17 -12.59 -9.94
N ARG A 81 8.47 -12.14 -10.99
CA ARG A 81 8.41 -10.72 -11.40
C ARG A 81 7.17 -9.98 -10.87
N ILE A 82 6.13 -10.71 -10.50
CA ILE A 82 4.83 -10.13 -10.13
C ILE A 82 4.89 -9.61 -8.69
N PRO A 83 4.61 -8.30 -8.43
CA PRO A 83 4.48 -7.76 -7.09
C PRO A 83 3.21 -8.30 -6.41
N LEU A 84 3.10 -8.12 -5.10
CA LEU A 84 1.83 -8.30 -4.41
C LEU A 84 0.86 -7.19 -4.82
N PHE A 85 -0.33 -7.57 -5.28
CA PHE A 85 -1.39 -6.62 -5.59
C PHE A 85 -2.42 -6.58 -4.46
N ALA A 86 -2.75 -5.37 -4.01
CA ALA A 86 -3.90 -5.11 -3.16
C ALA A 86 -4.89 -4.23 -3.92
N TRP A 87 -6.03 -4.80 -4.29
CA TRP A 87 -7.08 -4.16 -5.07
C TRP A 87 -8.19 -3.68 -4.14
N GLY A 88 -8.44 -2.38 -4.05
CA GLY A 88 -9.52 -1.81 -3.23
C GLY A 88 -9.44 -2.12 -1.73
N ALA A 89 -8.32 -2.67 -1.26
CA ALA A 89 -8.12 -3.00 0.14
C ALA A 89 -8.01 -1.75 1.02
N VAL A 90 -8.46 -1.88 2.27
CA VAL A 90 -8.33 -0.84 3.30
C VAL A 90 -7.48 -1.35 4.46
N PHE A 91 -6.84 -0.42 5.16
CA PHE A 91 -5.87 -0.71 6.20
C PHE A 91 -6.20 0.05 7.48
N LYS A 92 -6.02 -0.60 8.62
CA LYS A 92 -6.11 0.01 9.94
C LYS A 92 -5.07 -0.62 10.85
N HIS A 93 -4.19 0.19 11.43
CA HIS A 93 -3.13 -0.25 12.34
C HIS A 93 -2.21 -1.34 11.74
N VAL A 94 -1.80 -1.16 10.48
CA VAL A 94 -0.93 -2.12 9.79
C VAL A 94 0.50 -1.62 9.79
N THR A 95 1.40 -2.38 10.40
CA THR A 95 2.83 -2.09 10.41
C THR A 95 3.55 -2.88 9.32
N LEU A 96 4.22 -2.19 8.42
CA LEU A 96 5.13 -2.76 7.43
C LEU A 96 6.56 -2.46 7.84
N ARG A 97 7.40 -3.49 8.04
CA ARG A 97 8.78 -3.29 8.49
C ARG A 97 9.77 -4.28 7.90
N GLY A 98 11.05 -3.91 7.96
CA GLY A 98 12.13 -4.71 7.41
C GLY A 98 12.11 -4.79 5.89
N LYS A 99 12.70 -5.83 5.33
CA LYS A 99 12.89 -6.00 3.88
C LYS A 99 11.60 -6.43 3.20
N LEU A 100 11.05 -5.55 2.38
CA LEU A 100 9.79 -5.77 1.67
C LEU A 100 10.03 -5.71 0.16
N SER A 101 9.40 -6.59 -0.60
CA SER A 101 9.34 -6.48 -2.06
C SER A 101 8.33 -5.41 -2.50
N ALA A 102 8.37 -5.05 -3.79
CA ALA A 102 7.40 -4.12 -4.36
C ALA A 102 5.96 -4.58 -4.12
N MET A 103 5.10 -3.62 -3.82
CA MET A 103 3.66 -3.81 -3.60
C MET A 103 2.89 -2.79 -4.45
N LYS A 104 1.75 -3.19 -4.97
CA LYS A 104 0.85 -2.34 -5.75
C LYS A 104 -0.47 -2.23 -5.00
N LEU A 105 -0.65 -1.12 -4.30
CA LEU A 105 -1.91 -0.80 -3.64
C LEU A 105 -2.77 -0.04 -4.65
N ASN A 106 -3.86 -0.65 -5.07
CA ASN A 106 -4.66 -0.14 -6.17
C ASN A 106 -6.07 0.19 -5.67
N ARG A 107 -6.59 1.36 -6.06
CA ARG A 107 -7.95 1.79 -5.75
C ARG A 107 -9.00 0.91 -6.44
N TRP A 108 -8.68 0.46 -7.66
CA TRP A 108 -9.62 -0.29 -8.48
C TRP A 108 -9.96 -1.64 -7.84
N VAL A 109 -11.25 -1.98 -7.85
CA VAL A 109 -11.73 -3.25 -7.29
C VAL A 109 -11.71 -4.39 -8.32
N ALA A 110 -11.46 -4.08 -9.57
CA ALA A 110 -11.24 -5.02 -10.67
C ALA A 110 -10.43 -4.32 -11.75
N PRO A 111 -9.83 -5.02 -12.72
CA PRO A 111 -9.11 -4.39 -13.82
C PRO A 111 -9.93 -3.36 -14.61
N VAL A 112 -11.23 -3.62 -14.80
CA VAL A 112 -12.18 -2.69 -15.46
C VAL A 112 -13.53 -2.81 -14.77
N PRO A 113 -13.73 -2.23 -13.59
CA PRO A 113 -14.99 -2.33 -12.88
C PRO A 113 -16.05 -1.43 -13.54
N PRO A 114 -17.32 -1.79 -13.53
CA PRO A 114 -18.39 -0.86 -13.87
C PRO A 114 -18.32 0.38 -12.97
N PRO A 115 -18.54 1.61 -13.51
CA PRO A 115 -18.44 2.84 -12.74
C PRO A 115 -19.25 2.87 -11.45
N SER A 116 -20.47 2.35 -11.46
CA SER A 116 -21.35 2.27 -10.29
C SER A 116 -20.79 1.33 -9.21
N LYS A 117 -20.13 0.24 -9.61
CA LYS A 117 -19.48 -0.67 -8.68
C LYS A 117 -18.27 0.03 -8.04
N GLN A 118 -17.41 0.63 -8.84
CA GLN A 118 -16.24 1.37 -8.33
C GLN A 118 -16.66 2.49 -7.37
N GLN A 119 -17.65 3.30 -7.73
CA GLN A 119 -18.14 4.39 -6.90
C GLN A 119 -18.64 3.90 -5.52
N ARG A 120 -19.32 2.76 -5.47
CA ARG A 120 -19.78 2.16 -4.22
C ARG A 120 -18.62 1.80 -3.31
N TRP A 121 -17.55 1.23 -3.87
CA TRP A 121 -16.36 0.87 -3.13
C TRP A 121 -15.57 2.10 -2.69
N ASP A 122 -15.43 3.09 -3.55
CA ASP A 122 -14.77 4.37 -3.20
C ASP A 122 -15.47 5.06 -2.03
N ASN A 123 -16.81 5.09 -2.03
CA ASN A 123 -17.59 5.66 -0.95
C ASN A 123 -17.41 4.87 0.37
N ALA A 124 -17.41 3.54 0.28
CA ALA A 124 -17.21 2.68 1.44
C ALA A 124 -15.79 2.82 2.01
N ASN A 125 -14.77 2.92 1.16
CA ASN A 125 -13.39 3.12 1.58
C ASN A 125 -13.18 4.51 2.22
N LYS A 126 -13.81 5.56 1.67
CA LYS A 126 -13.81 6.90 2.30
C LYS A 126 -14.46 6.86 3.68
N ALA A 127 -15.61 6.21 3.81
CA ALA A 127 -16.30 6.09 5.10
C ALA A 127 -15.47 5.26 6.12
N TYR A 128 -14.80 4.21 5.67
CA TYR A 128 -13.92 3.42 6.52
C TYR A 128 -12.80 4.27 7.12
N TYR A 129 -12.09 5.05 6.30
CA TYR A 129 -10.99 5.88 6.78
C TYR A 129 -11.40 7.07 7.64
N GLN A 130 -12.68 7.46 7.68
CA GLN A 130 -13.18 8.44 8.66
C GLN A 130 -13.11 7.94 10.11
N THR A 131 -13.02 6.62 10.31
CA THR A 131 -12.97 5.99 11.63
C THR A 131 -11.58 5.48 12.02
N VAL A 132 -10.57 5.71 11.16
CA VAL A 132 -9.20 5.22 11.33
C VAL A 132 -8.30 6.39 11.77
N ASP A 133 -7.60 6.22 12.87
CA ASP A 133 -6.63 7.19 13.39
C ASP A 133 -5.25 7.08 12.70
N TRP A 134 -4.84 5.86 12.30
CA TRP A 134 -3.73 5.62 11.39
C TRP A 134 -3.93 4.31 10.61
N ALA A 135 -3.53 4.32 9.35
CA ALA A 135 -3.71 3.20 8.44
C ALA A 135 -2.46 2.32 8.35
N LEU A 136 -1.34 2.91 7.95
CA LEU A 136 -0.07 2.22 7.78
C LEU A 136 1.03 2.86 8.63
N ASP A 137 1.92 2.04 9.17
CA ASP A 137 3.19 2.47 9.75
C ASP A 137 4.33 1.96 8.85
N LEU A 138 5.02 2.89 8.18
CA LEU A 138 6.06 2.61 7.20
C LEU A 138 7.46 3.08 7.67
N ARG A 139 7.59 3.52 8.92
CA ARG A 139 8.83 4.10 9.44
C ARG A 139 10.02 3.15 9.36
N GLU A 140 9.79 1.86 9.49
CA GLU A 140 10.83 0.81 9.46
C GLU A 140 10.77 -0.04 8.17
N ALA A 141 10.04 0.41 7.15
CA ALA A 141 9.88 -0.32 5.89
C ALA A 141 11.04 -0.08 4.93
N GLU A 142 11.63 -1.15 4.42
CA GLU A 142 12.71 -1.12 3.42
C GLU A 142 12.23 -1.77 2.11
N PHE A 143 11.60 -0.99 1.24
CA PHE A 143 11.09 -1.51 -0.03
C PHE A 143 12.19 -1.79 -1.04
N GLN A 144 12.10 -2.92 -1.70
CA GLN A 144 12.85 -3.27 -2.90
C GLN A 144 11.96 -3.05 -4.14
N GLY A 145 11.92 -1.83 -4.60
CA GLY A 145 11.04 -1.39 -5.68
C GLY A 145 9.99 -0.39 -5.18
N SER A 146 9.07 -0.01 -6.06
CA SER A 146 8.03 0.97 -5.73
C SER A 146 6.91 0.37 -4.89
N ILE A 147 6.35 1.22 -4.05
CA ILE A 147 5.03 1.04 -3.49
C ILE A 147 4.16 2.22 -3.93
N ASP A 148 2.96 1.94 -4.42
CA ASP A 148 2.01 2.96 -4.83
C ASP A 148 1.01 3.20 -3.70
N LEU A 149 0.93 4.46 -3.20
CA LEU A 149 0.13 4.82 -2.03
C LEU A 149 -1.00 5.82 -2.35
N HIS A 150 -1.21 6.17 -3.62
CA HIS A 150 -2.19 7.17 -4.05
C HIS A 150 -3.67 6.79 -3.78
N CYS A 151 -3.91 5.55 -3.39
CA CYS A 151 -5.24 5.06 -3.02
C CYS A 151 -5.54 5.09 -1.51
N LEU A 152 -4.61 5.64 -0.71
CA LEU A 152 -4.70 5.74 0.76
C LEU A 152 -4.58 7.21 1.17
N PRO A 153 -5.28 7.65 2.24
CA PRO A 153 -5.03 8.98 2.80
C PRO A 153 -3.62 9.02 3.39
N GLY A 154 -2.75 9.83 2.78
CA GLY A 154 -1.35 9.96 3.18
C GLY A 154 -1.18 10.46 4.61
N SER A 155 -2.11 11.31 5.08
CA SER A 155 -2.17 11.81 6.46
C SER A 155 -2.38 10.73 7.51
N LEU A 156 -2.91 9.56 7.13
CA LEU A 156 -3.03 8.39 8.01
C LEU A 156 -1.81 7.45 7.96
N ILE A 157 -0.75 7.82 7.26
CA ILE A 157 0.47 7.03 7.14
C ILE A 157 1.54 7.59 8.09
N ARG A 158 2.03 6.74 9.01
CA ARG A 158 3.19 7.04 9.85
C ARG A 158 4.46 6.85 9.02
N ARG A 159 5.28 7.90 8.93
CA ARG A 159 6.40 8.03 7.98
C ARG A 159 7.76 8.12 8.69
N ASP A 160 8.81 7.70 7.98
CA ASP A 160 10.19 8.10 8.26
C ASP A 160 10.43 9.45 7.55
N PRO A 161 10.59 10.57 8.28
CA PRO A 161 10.71 11.88 7.67
C PRO A 161 11.99 12.05 6.82
N GLU A 162 12.98 11.20 6.98
CA GLU A 162 14.21 11.28 6.17
C GLU A 162 14.02 10.75 4.76
N THR A 163 13.18 9.73 4.60
CA THR A 163 13.03 8.98 3.33
C THR A 163 11.62 9.00 2.77
N GLN A 164 10.68 9.65 3.45
CA GLN A 164 9.26 9.66 3.07
C GLN A 164 8.70 11.07 3.24
N VAL A 165 7.87 11.49 2.30
CA VAL A 165 7.27 12.82 2.32
C VAL A 165 5.79 12.79 1.99
N LEU A 166 5.02 13.65 2.67
CA LEU A 166 3.61 13.89 2.37
C LEU A 166 3.49 15.01 1.36
N VAL A 167 2.81 14.73 0.26
CA VAL A 167 2.44 15.71 -0.76
C VAL A 167 0.93 15.91 -0.73
N LYS A 168 0.49 17.16 -0.57
CA LYS A 168 -0.94 17.54 -0.63
C LYS A 168 -1.31 17.97 -2.03
N ARG A 169 -2.52 17.62 -2.48
CA ARG A 169 -3.05 18.04 -3.78
C ARG A 169 -3.04 19.58 -3.91
N SER A 170 -3.37 20.29 -2.84
CA SER A 170 -3.38 21.76 -2.82
C SER A 170 -2.00 22.38 -3.05
N SER A 171 -0.92 21.79 -2.53
CA SER A 171 0.43 22.34 -2.71
C SER A 171 1.01 22.13 -4.13
N LEU A 172 0.33 21.36 -4.97
CA LEU A 172 0.69 21.18 -6.38
C LEU A 172 0.04 22.22 -7.32
N ASN A 173 -0.94 22.98 -6.84
CA ASN A 173 -1.69 23.89 -7.70
C ASN A 173 -0.91 25.15 -8.11
N ASP A 174 -0.05 25.63 -7.22
CA ASP A 174 0.66 26.91 -7.38
C ASP A 174 2.10 26.73 -7.89
N VAL A 175 2.51 25.48 -8.16
CA VAL A 175 3.86 25.15 -8.59
C VAL A 175 3.80 24.35 -9.89
N ASP A 176 4.62 24.76 -10.88
CA ASP A 176 4.83 23.94 -12.09
C ASP A 176 5.73 22.73 -11.80
N TRP A 177 5.20 21.79 -11.02
CA TRP A 177 5.93 20.60 -10.60
C TRP A 177 6.43 19.74 -11.76
N ARG A 178 5.81 19.87 -12.96
CA ARG A 178 6.25 19.12 -14.16
C ARG A 178 7.57 19.64 -14.72
N SER A 179 7.89 20.90 -14.52
CA SER A 179 9.16 21.51 -14.95
C SER A 179 10.33 21.24 -14.00
N LEU A 180 10.08 20.63 -12.82
CA LEU A 180 11.12 20.34 -11.85
C LEU A 180 12.09 19.26 -12.35
N SER A 181 13.34 19.31 -11.86
CA SER A 181 14.37 18.37 -12.26
C SER A 181 14.33 17.08 -11.44
N TRP A 182 13.61 16.08 -11.93
CA TRP A 182 13.40 14.80 -11.22
C TRP A 182 14.57 13.82 -11.29
N GLY A 183 15.59 14.07 -12.14
CA GLY A 183 16.71 13.15 -12.31
C GLY A 183 16.23 11.79 -12.82
N LYS A 184 16.53 10.73 -12.07
CA LYS A 184 16.05 9.37 -12.33
C LYS A 184 14.92 8.94 -11.36
N SER A 185 14.43 9.84 -10.53
CA SER A 185 13.28 9.57 -9.68
C SER A 185 12.01 9.43 -10.53
N SER A 186 11.10 8.58 -10.11
CA SER A 186 9.77 8.42 -10.70
C SER A 186 8.68 9.15 -9.92
N PHE A 187 9.04 10.11 -9.09
CA PHE A 187 8.06 10.84 -8.28
C PHE A 187 7.14 11.73 -9.12
N ASP A 188 7.61 12.24 -10.25
CA ASP A 188 6.78 12.92 -11.25
C ASP A 188 5.61 12.03 -11.70
N LEU A 189 5.90 10.78 -12.05
CA LEU A 189 4.90 9.79 -12.45
C LEU A 189 3.97 9.42 -11.28
N ALA A 190 4.51 9.27 -10.08
CA ALA A 190 3.71 9.00 -8.89
C ALA A 190 2.75 10.16 -8.55
N ILE A 191 3.20 11.41 -8.69
CA ILE A 191 2.36 12.61 -8.55
C ILE A 191 1.29 12.67 -9.65
N GLN A 192 1.65 12.34 -10.89
CA GLN A 192 0.69 12.28 -11.98
C GLN A 192 -0.42 11.28 -11.68
N TRP A 193 -0.11 10.05 -11.31
CA TRP A 193 -1.11 9.03 -10.93
C TRP A 193 -1.96 9.46 -9.74
N PHE A 194 -1.33 10.09 -8.73
CA PHE A 194 -2.07 10.65 -7.61
C PHE A 194 -3.10 11.70 -8.05
N LEU A 195 -2.75 12.57 -8.99
CA LEU A 195 -3.66 13.60 -9.51
C LEU A 195 -4.78 13.03 -10.38
N GLU A 196 -4.48 11.99 -11.17
CA GLU A 196 -5.43 11.34 -12.07
C GLU A 196 -6.38 10.37 -11.35
N ASP A 197 -5.82 9.50 -10.49
CA ASP A 197 -6.56 8.38 -9.89
C ASP A 197 -6.66 8.44 -8.36
N GLY A 198 -5.97 9.36 -7.70
CA GLY A 198 -5.97 9.46 -6.25
C GLY A 198 -7.34 9.80 -5.68
N LEU A 199 -7.77 9.02 -4.69
CA LEU A 199 -9.08 9.14 -4.03
C LEU A 199 -9.10 10.19 -2.91
N TYR A 200 -7.93 10.57 -2.40
CA TYR A 200 -7.73 11.44 -1.24
C TYR A 200 -6.97 12.72 -1.62
N ASP A 201 -6.83 13.63 -0.68
CA ASP A 201 -6.22 14.94 -0.92
C ASP A 201 -4.70 14.97 -0.69
N ASP A 202 -4.14 13.84 -0.29
CA ASP A 202 -2.72 13.71 0.00
C ASP A 202 -2.17 12.32 -0.37
N VAL A 203 -0.87 12.25 -0.59
CA VAL A 203 -0.13 11.02 -0.92
C VAL A 203 1.24 11.02 -0.25
N VAL A 204 1.72 9.85 0.11
CA VAL A 204 3.10 9.66 0.57
C VAL A 204 3.97 9.15 -0.58
N LEU A 205 5.10 9.84 -0.81
CA LEU A 205 6.17 9.41 -1.71
C LEU A 205 7.31 8.85 -0.89
N ILE A 206 7.94 7.78 -1.37
CA ILE A 206 8.95 7.03 -0.61
C ILE A 206 10.24 6.88 -1.42
N ALA A 207 11.34 7.38 -0.90
CA ALA A 207 12.68 7.01 -1.37
C ALA A 207 13.01 5.59 -0.88
N SER A 208 12.92 4.63 -1.78
CA SER A 208 13.08 3.22 -1.45
C SER A 208 14.56 2.86 -1.26
N LYS A 209 14.99 2.62 -0.02
CA LYS A 209 16.40 2.36 0.39
C LYS A 209 17.10 1.25 -0.41
N ARG A 210 16.33 0.34 -1.01
CA ARG A 210 16.85 -0.85 -1.71
C ARG A 210 16.67 -0.78 -3.23
N THR A 211 16.61 0.42 -3.79
CA THR A 211 16.58 0.65 -5.25
C THR A 211 17.84 1.33 -5.73
N ALA A 212 18.13 1.21 -7.02
CA ALA A 212 19.23 1.94 -7.67
C ALA A 212 18.97 3.45 -7.70
N TYR A 213 17.72 3.88 -7.52
CA TYR A 213 17.28 5.27 -7.62
C TYR A 213 17.20 5.99 -6.28
N PHE A 214 17.57 5.34 -5.17
CA PHE A 214 17.45 5.88 -3.82
C PHE A 214 18.02 7.30 -3.66
N LYS A 215 19.19 7.58 -4.24
CA LYS A 215 19.80 8.90 -4.18
C LYS A 215 19.03 9.96 -4.97
N ASP A 216 18.53 9.59 -6.14
CA ASP A 216 17.69 10.47 -6.97
C ASP A 216 16.37 10.77 -6.24
N ASP A 217 15.76 9.75 -5.61
CA ASP A 217 14.53 9.92 -4.81
C ASP A 217 14.75 10.82 -3.59
N LEU A 218 15.90 10.72 -2.89
CA LEU A 218 16.22 11.64 -1.79
C LEU A 218 16.42 13.08 -2.28
N GLN A 219 17.03 13.27 -3.45
CA GLN A 219 17.17 14.59 -4.06
C GLN A 219 15.80 15.16 -4.43
N ALA A 220 14.90 14.33 -4.96
CA ALA A 220 13.54 14.72 -5.26
C ALA A 220 12.74 15.09 -3.99
N ILE A 221 12.92 14.38 -2.86
CA ILE A 221 12.36 14.77 -1.56
C ILE A 221 12.87 16.17 -1.13
N ALA A 222 14.18 16.39 -1.21
CA ALA A 222 14.76 17.69 -0.85
C ALA A 222 14.23 18.82 -1.73
N MET A 223 14.07 18.58 -3.03
CA MET A 223 13.48 19.50 -3.99
C MET A 223 12.02 19.80 -3.68
N LEU A 224 11.19 18.78 -3.43
CA LEU A 224 9.78 18.96 -3.06
C LEU A 224 9.61 19.83 -1.80
N ARG A 225 10.53 19.71 -0.85
CA ARG A 225 10.56 20.55 0.37
C ARG A 225 10.99 21.98 0.06
N SER A 226 12.02 22.18 -0.75
CA SER A 226 12.50 23.51 -1.11
C SER A 226 11.49 24.31 -1.91
N GLU A 227 10.67 23.62 -2.73
CA GLU A 227 9.58 24.22 -3.51
C GLU A 227 8.28 24.39 -2.71
N GLY A 228 8.27 24.03 -1.42
CA GLY A 228 7.07 24.13 -0.57
C GLY A 228 5.94 23.16 -0.92
N ILE A 229 6.22 22.15 -1.75
CA ILE A 229 5.24 21.12 -2.14
C ILE A 229 5.04 20.12 -1.00
N ALA A 230 6.11 19.82 -0.26
CA ALA A 230 6.07 18.94 0.90
C ALA A 230 6.57 19.66 2.16
N ALA A 231 5.90 19.43 3.31
CA ALA A 231 6.35 19.96 4.58
C ALA A 231 7.56 19.20 5.14
N TYR A 232 8.34 19.89 5.98
CA TYR A 232 9.23 19.23 6.94
C TYR A 232 8.34 18.76 8.09
N ASP A 233 8.33 17.47 8.36
CA ASP A 233 7.56 16.86 9.47
C ASP A 233 8.26 17.10 10.80
#